data_ff3ef884e2314e9b2254e5910f00cf2c
#
_entry.id   ff3ef884e2314e9b2254e5910f00cf2c
#
_cell.length_a   1.000
_cell.length_b   1.000
_cell.length_c   1.000
_cell.angle_alpha   90.00
_cell.angle_beta   90.00
_cell.angle_gamma   90.00
#
_symmetry.space_group_name_H-M   'P 1'
#
loop_
_entity.id
_entity.type
_entity.pdbx_description
1 polymer ?
#
loop_
_entity_poly.entity_id
_entity_poly.type
_entity_poly.pdbx_seq_one_letter_code
_entity_poly.pdbx_strand_id
1 'polypeptide(L)'
;MNLTGITEYDEVNEKHFVDSLSIVKAIDIENIKTVIDIGTGAGFPGLPLKIVYPQLHVVLLDSLNKRVKFLNTVIEELGLKEIDTLHGRAEDYARQTEYREKFDLCVSRAVANLSTLSEYCIPYIRVGGIFISYKSGNIQI
;
A
#
# COMPACT_ATOMS: atom_id res chain seq x y z
N MET A 1 13.17 -18.85 -6.01
CA MET A 1 13.57 -18.08 -4.82
C MET A 1 14.27 -19.02 -3.85
N ASN A 2 15.45 -18.70 -3.37
CA ASN A 2 16.13 -19.61 -2.47
C ASN A 2 15.57 -19.50 -1.04
N LEU A 3 15.68 -20.58 -0.27
CA LEU A 3 15.11 -20.66 1.08
C LEU A 3 15.75 -19.65 2.05
N THR A 4 17.04 -19.37 1.89
CA THR A 4 17.73 -18.38 2.71
C THR A 4 17.15 -16.99 2.52
N GLY A 5 16.89 -16.61 1.27
CA GLY A 5 16.27 -15.32 0.96
C GLY A 5 14.87 -15.19 1.54
N ILE A 6 14.08 -16.26 1.54
CA ILE A 6 12.73 -16.27 2.14
C ILE A 6 12.85 -16.09 3.66
N THR A 7 13.76 -16.80 4.31
CA THR A 7 13.95 -16.71 5.75
C THR A 7 14.39 -15.32 6.18
N GLU A 8 15.34 -14.72 5.46
CA GLU A 8 15.78 -13.36 5.73
C GLU A 8 14.66 -12.36 5.53
N TYR A 9 13.87 -12.52 4.48
CA TYR A 9 12.70 -11.67 4.23
C TYR A 9 11.72 -11.76 5.39
N ASP A 10 11.38 -12.96 5.84
CA ASP A 10 10.43 -13.17 6.94
C ASP A 10 10.92 -12.53 8.24
N GLU A 11 12.20 -12.72 8.59
CA GLU A 11 12.78 -12.15 9.80
C GLU A 11 12.78 -10.61 9.76
N VAL A 12 13.21 -10.03 8.65
CA VAL A 12 13.27 -8.57 8.49
C VAL A 12 11.89 -7.94 8.44
N ASN A 13 10.92 -8.63 7.83
CA ASN A 13 9.61 -8.06 7.55
C ASN A 13 8.53 -8.41 8.55
N GLU A 14 8.76 -9.31 9.50
CA GLU A 14 7.78 -9.66 10.53
C GLU A 14 7.31 -8.41 11.29
N LYS A 15 8.25 -7.59 11.74
CA LYS A 15 7.93 -6.34 12.43
C LYS A 15 7.18 -5.38 11.52
N HIS A 16 7.61 -5.24 10.27
CA HIS A 16 6.94 -4.38 9.31
C HIS A 16 5.53 -4.86 9.00
N PHE A 17 5.33 -6.17 8.98
CA PHE A 17 4.02 -6.76 8.78
C PHE A 17 3.07 -6.39 9.93
N VAL A 18 3.52 -6.57 11.17
CA VAL A 18 2.74 -6.24 12.36
C VAL A 18 2.46 -4.74 12.43
N ASP A 19 3.47 -3.91 12.16
CA ASP A 19 3.32 -2.45 12.13
C ASP A 19 2.30 -2.02 11.07
N SER A 20 2.31 -2.70 9.92
CA SER A 20 1.35 -2.42 8.84
C SER A 20 -0.09 -2.65 9.28
N LEU A 21 -0.33 -3.69 10.07
CA LEU A 21 -1.66 -4.01 10.56
C LEU A 21 -2.14 -3.09 11.68
N SER A 22 -1.24 -2.34 12.30
CA SER A 22 -1.62 -1.41 13.38
C SER A 22 -2.55 -0.28 12.92
N ILE A 23 -2.58 0.02 11.63
CA ILE A 23 -3.48 0.99 11.00
C ILE A 23 -4.96 0.66 11.31
N VAL A 24 -5.30 -0.61 11.42
CA VAL A 24 -6.68 -1.06 11.66
C VAL A 24 -7.23 -0.50 12.97
N LYS A 25 -6.35 -0.20 13.93
CA LYS A 25 -6.74 0.42 15.20
C LYS A 25 -7.18 1.87 15.06
N ALA A 26 -6.75 2.53 13.99
CA ALA A 26 -7.03 3.95 13.76
C ALA A 26 -8.24 4.19 12.86
N ILE A 27 -8.73 3.15 12.20
CA ILE A 27 -9.83 3.26 11.23
C ILE A 27 -10.82 2.11 11.39
N ASP A 28 -12.02 2.31 10.83
CA ASP A 28 -13.03 1.26 10.74
C ASP A 28 -12.82 0.51 9.42
N ILE A 29 -12.06 -0.57 9.49
CA ILE A 29 -11.69 -1.35 8.29
C ILE A 29 -12.91 -1.97 7.59
N GLU A 30 -14.00 -2.20 8.31
CA GLU A 30 -15.21 -2.79 7.71
C GLU A 30 -15.86 -1.84 6.71
N ASN A 31 -15.65 -0.54 6.85
CA ASN A 31 -16.14 0.48 5.93
C ASN A 31 -15.17 0.80 4.80
N ILE A 32 -14.03 0.13 4.74
CA ILE A 32 -13.03 0.31 3.68
C ILE A 32 -13.18 -0.83 2.66
N LYS A 33 -13.33 -0.46 1.39
CA LYS A 33 -13.42 -1.41 0.27
C LYS A 33 -12.21 -1.33 -0.65
N THR A 34 -11.69 -0.12 -0.87
CA THR A 34 -10.61 0.14 -1.81
C THR A 34 -9.45 0.85 -1.12
N VAL A 35 -8.26 0.37 -1.38
CA VAL A 35 -7.02 0.89 -0.79
C VAL A 35 -5.99 1.11 -1.90
N ILE A 36 -5.32 2.27 -1.88
CA ILE A 36 -4.14 2.47 -2.71
C ILE A 36 -2.94 2.73 -1.80
N ASP A 37 -1.84 2.06 -2.09
CA ASP A 37 -0.57 2.17 -1.38
C ASP A 37 0.43 2.89 -2.29
N ILE A 38 0.74 4.13 -1.97
CA ILE A 38 1.61 4.99 -2.78
C ILE A 38 3.06 4.83 -2.33
N GLY A 39 3.92 4.45 -3.27
CA GLY A 39 5.31 4.16 -2.95
C GLY A 39 5.44 2.92 -2.10
N THR A 40 4.78 1.86 -2.49
CA THR A 40 4.60 0.66 -1.69
C THR A 40 5.89 -0.09 -1.36
N GLY A 41 6.94 0.08 -2.17
CA GLY A 41 8.23 -0.60 -1.96
C GLY A 41 8.10 -2.11 -2.02
N ALA A 42 8.42 -2.78 -0.91
CA ALA A 42 8.29 -4.23 -0.77
C ALA A 42 6.84 -4.69 -0.53
N GLY A 43 5.87 -3.80 -0.66
CA GLY A 43 4.45 -4.13 -0.49
C GLY A 43 3.86 -3.76 0.86
N PHE A 44 4.53 -2.94 1.63
CA PHE A 44 4.05 -2.54 2.97
C PHE A 44 3.52 -1.09 2.94
N PRO A 45 2.32 -0.84 3.49
CA PRO A 45 1.44 -1.77 4.24
C PRO A 45 0.42 -2.53 3.38
N GLY A 46 0.39 -2.32 2.07
CA GLY A 46 -0.67 -2.84 1.21
C GLY A 46 -0.82 -4.36 1.19
N LEU A 47 0.29 -5.10 1.07
CA LEU A 47 0.23 -6.57 1.05
C LEU A 47 -0.28 -7.16 2.37
N PRO A 48 0.25 -6.77 3.55
CA PRO A 48 -0.30 -7.25 4.81
C PRO A 48 -1.79 -6.99 4.97
N LEU A 49 -2.25 -5.81 4.58
CA LEU A 49 -3.67 -5.48 4.62
C LEU A 49 -4.48 -6.42 3.73
N LYS A 50 -4.01 -6.70 2.53
CA LYS A 50 -4.69 -7.60 1.60
C LYS A 50 -4.74 -9.03 2.13
N ILE A 51 -3.65 -9.50 2.72
CA ILE A 51 -3.56 -10.87 3.23
C ILE A 51 -4.55 -11.07 4.38
N VAL A 52 -4.63 -10.13 5.30
CA VAL A 52 -5.50 -10.23 6.47
C VAL A 52 -6.96 -9.89 6.13
N TYR A 53 -7.17 -8.97 5.20
CA TYR A 53 -8.51 -8.52 4.79
C TYR A 53 -8.71 -8.77 3.29
N PRO A 54 -8.89 -10.02 2.88
CA PRO A 54 -8.94 -10.37 1.45
C PRO A 54 -10.09 -9.75 0.67
N GLN A 55 -11.10 -9.22 1.35
CA GLN A 55 -12.21 -8.51 0.72
C GLN A 55 -11.83 -7.14 0.17
N LEU A 56 -10.68 -6.59 0.59
CA LEU A 56 -10.22 -5.31 0.07
C LEU A 56 -9.75 -5.43 -1.37
N HIS A 57 -10.04 -4.41 -2.17
CA HIS A 57 -9.37 -4.22 -3.46
C HIS A 57 -8.17 -3.29 -3.22
N VAL A 58 -6.98 -3.79 -3.44
CA VAL A 58 -5.74 -3.07 -3.15
C VAL A 58 -4.99 -2.76 -4.43
N VAL A 59 -4.50 -1.52 -4.55
CA VAL A 59 -3.62 -1.10 -5.63
C VAL A 59 -2.28 -0.72 -5.03
N LEU A 60 -1.22 -1.33 -5.53
CA LEU A 60 0.16 -1.08 -5.09
C LEU A 60 0.88 -0.29 -6.17
N LEU A 61 1.29 0.93 -5.86
CA LEU A 61 1.97 1.81 -6.80
C LEU A 61 3.40 2.04 -6.38
N ASP A 62 4.33 1.84 -7.33
CA ASP A 62 5.74 2.15 -7.11
C ASP A 62 6.39 2.67 -8.39
N SER A 63 7.35 3.56 -8.22
CA SER A 63 8.08 4.15 -9.35
C SER A 63 9.19 3.25 -9.89
N LEU A 64 9.58 2.20 -9.15
CA LEU A 64 10.63 1.29 -9.57
C LEU A 64 10.05 0.00 -10.13
N ASN A 65 10.31 -0.24 -11.42
CA ASN A 65 9.79 -1.43 -12.10
C ASN A 65 10.25 -2.75 -11.44
N LYS A 66 11.45 -2.76 -10.91
CA LYS A 66 11.99 -3.93 -10.21
C LYS A 66 11.12 -4.32 -9.03
N ARG A 67 10.62 -3.35 -8.26
CA ARG A 67 9.73 -3.60 -7.13
C ARG A 67 8.37 -4.10 -7.60
N VAL A 68 7.84 -3.51 -8.66
CA VAL A 68 6.55 -3.93 -9.23
C VAL A 68 6.62 -5.39 -9.70
N LYS A 69 7.70 -5.78 -10.36
CA LYS A 69 7.90 -7.18 -10.79
C LYS A 69 7.97 -8.14 -9.61
N PHE A 70 8.66 -7.76 -8.55
CA PHE A 70 8.74 -8.56 -7.33
C PHE A 70 7.33 -8.73 -6.72
N LEU A 71 6.57 -7.64 -6.62
CA LEU A 71 5.22 -7.68 -6.07
C LEU A 71 4.30 -8.58 -6.89
N ASN A 72 4.38 -8.53 -8.21
CA ASN A 72 3.59 -9.39 -9.08
C ASN A 72 3.91 -10.87 -8.84
N THR A 73 5.18 -11.20 -8.61
CA THR A 73 5.57 -12.56 -8.27
C THR A 73 4.96 -13.01 -6.95
N VAL A 74 5.02 -12.17 -5.93
CA VAL A 74 4.45 -12.47 -4.61
C VAL A 74 2.93 -12.66 -4.71
N ILE A 75 2.25 -11.77 -5.41
CA ILE A 75 0.80 -11.85 -5.62
C ILE A 75 0.41 -13.17 -6.28
N GLU A 76 1.14 -13.56 -7.32
CA GLU A 76 0.91 -14.81 -8.03
C GLU A 76 1.17 -16.03 -7.14
N GLU A 77 2.29 -16.06 -6.43
CA GLU A 77 2.64 -17.17 -5.55
C GLU A 77 1.64 -17.34 -4.40
N LEU A 78 1.11 -16.25 -3.87
CA LEU A 78 0.11 -16.29 -2.80
C LEU A 78 -1.32 -16.48 -3.32
N GLY A 79 -1.53 -16.44 -4.63
CA GLY A 79 -2.85 -16.58 -5.23
C GLY A 79 -3.83 -15.47 -4.85
N LEU A 80 -3.35 -14.26 -4.62
CA LEU A 80 -4.18 -13.14 -4.22
C LEU A 80 -5.04 -12.63 -5.38
N LYS A 81 -6.28 -12.26 -5.08
CA LYS A 81 -7.24 -11.72 -6.05
C LYS A 81 -7.58 -10.28 -5.70
N GLU A 82 -8.04 -9.53 -6.70
CA GLU A 82 -8.42 -8.12 -6.54
C GLU A 82 -7.31 -7.29 -5.90
N ILE A 83 -6.11 -7.49 -6.40
CA ILE A 83 -4.94 -6.70 -6.07
C ILE A 83 -4.16 -6.43 -7.34
N ASP A 84 -3.86 -5.17 -7.60
CA ASP A 84 -3.19 -4.73 -8.81
C ASP A 84 -1.92 -3.96 -8.46
N THR A 85 -0.97 -3.96 -9.39
CA THR A 85 0.23 -3.15 -9.27
C THR A 85 0.26 -2.10 -10.37
N LEU A 86 0.82 -0.94 -10.05
CA LEU A 86 1.04 0.14 -11.00
C LEU A 86 2.50 0.56 -10.95
N HIS A 87 3.14 0.60 -12.12
CA HIS A 87 4.49 1.11 -12.26
C HIS A 87 4.43 2.54 -12.81
N GLY A 88 4.91 3.50 -12.06
CA GLY A 88 4.96 4.88 -12.49
C GLY A 88 4.95 5.85 -11.32
N ARG A 89 4.72 7.11 -11.65
CA ARG A 89 4.69 8.19 -10.67
C ARG A 89 3.26 8.43 -10.17
N ALA A 90 3.17 8.76 -8.89
CA ALA A 90 1.89 9.07 -8.27
C ALA A 90 1.17 10.23 -8.98
N GLU A 91 1.91 11.26 -9.38
CA GLU A 91 1.34 12.44 -10.04
C GLU A 91 0.67 12.08 -11.38
N ASP A 92 1.22 11.12 -12.09
CA ASP A 92 0.72 10.73 -13.41
C ASP A 92 -0.58 9.94 -13.31
N TYR A 93 -0.64 8.94 -12.42
CA TYR A 93 -1.85 8.14 -12.25
C TYR A 93 -2.98 8.93 -11.59
N ALA A 94 -2.65 9.90 -10.73
CA ALA A 94 -3.66 10.75 -10.09
C ALA A 94 -4.49 11.56 -11.09
N ARG A 95 -3.98 11.77 -12.31
CA ARG A 95 -4.69 12.49 -13.36
C ARG A 95 -5.64 11.61 -14.15
N GLN A 96 -5.51 10.29 -13.99
CA GLN A 96 -6.35 9.34 -14.73
C GLN A 96 -7.68 9.13 -14.00
N THR A 97 -8.77 9.18 -14.74
CA THR A 97 -10.12 9.04 -14.20
C THR A 97 -10.32 7.76 -13.43
N GLU A 98 -9.62 6.67 -13.82
CA GLU A 98 -9.72 5.37 -13.15
C GLU A 98 -9.26 5.40 -11.69
N TYR A 99 -8.33 6.31 -11.37
CA TYR A 99 -7.68 6.32 -10.06
C TYR A 99 -7.98 7.57 -9.24
N ARG A 100 -8.38 8.65 -9.89
CA ARG A 100 -8.63 9.90 -9.20
C ARG A 100 -9.90 9.84 -8.38
N GLU A 101 -9.80 10.16 -7.08
CA GLU A 101 -10.93 10.23 -6.15
C GLU A 101 -11.75 8.93 -6.10
N LYS A 102 -11.06 7.78 -6.19
CA LYS A 102 -11.70 6.46 -6.25
C LYS A 102 -11.49 5.59 -5.01
N PHE A 103 -10.57 5.98 -4.14
CA PHE A 103 -10.15 5.11 -3.03
C PHE A 103 -10.73 5.56 -1.70
N ASP A 104 -11.19 4.59 -0.91
CA ASP A 104 -11.65 4.82 0.46
C ASP A 104 -10.47 5.15 1.37
N LEU A 105 -9.33 4.54 1.10
CA LEU A 105 -8.13 4.68 1.91
C LEU A 105 -6.90 4.81 1.00
N CYS A 106 -6.08 5.81 1.29
CA CYS A 106 -4.75 5.93 0.71
C CYS A 106 -3.73 5.81 1.83
N VAL A 107 -2.78 4.92 1.66
CA VAL A 107 -1.70 4.71 2.63
C VAL A 107 -0.36 4.95 1.95
N SER A 108 0.62 5.37 2.74
CA SER A 108 1.99 5.49 2.24
C SER A 108 2.98 5.42 3.40
N ARG A 109 4.09 4.72 3.17
CA ARG A 109 5.26 4.74 4.07
C ARG A 109 6.24 5.72 3.48
N ALA A 110 6.19 6.93 4.00
CA ALA A 110 6.92 8.02 3.37
C ALA A 110 8.34 8.19 3.89
N VAL A 111 9.22 8.51 2.95
CA VAL A 111 10.50 9.16 3.22
C VAL A 111 10.38 10.68 3.02
N ALA A 112 9.34 11.16 2.37
CA ALA A 112 9.05 12.58 2.19
C ALA A 112 8.34 13.16 3.41
N ASN A 113 8.37 14.49 3.58
CA ASN A 113 7.61 15.13 4.63
C ASN A 113 6.09 15.03 4.36
N LEU A 114 5.29 15.21 5.40
CA LEU A 114 3.84 15.02 5.32
C LEU A 114 3.17 15.95 4.29
N SER A 115 3.65 17.18 4.17
CA SER A 115 3.11 18.13 3.22
C SER A 115 3.25 17.66 1.78
N THR A 116 4.45 17.26 1.38
CA THR A 116 4.73 16.73 0.04
C THR A 116 3.95 15.44 -0.21
N LEU A 117 3.92 14.56 0.77
CA LEU A 117 3.22 13.27 0.66
C LEU A 117 1.73 13.46 0.47
N SER A 118 1.13 14.43 1.18
CA SER A 118 -0.29 14.75 1.05
C SER A 118 -0.63 15.18 -0.38
N GLU A 119 0.24 15.96 -1.02
CA GLU A 119 0.05 16.39 -2.42
C GLU A 119 -0.01 15.21 -3.38
N TYR A 120 0.76 14.14 -3.11
CA TYR A 120 0.75 12.94 -3.94
C TYR A 120 -0.43 12.02 -3.66
N CYS A 121 -0.91 11.97 -2.44
CA CYS A 121 -1.87 10.96 -1.98
C CYS A 121 -3.32 11.43 -2.00
N ILE A 122 -3.59 12.68 -1.61
CA ILE A 122 -4.95 13.19 -1.51
C ILE A 122 -5.75 13.08 -2.82
N PRO A 123 -5.15 13.30 -4.01
CA PRO A 123 -5.91 13.18 -5.25
C PRO A 123 -6.55 11.81 -5.51
N TYR A 124 -6.06 10.76 -4.87
CA TYR A 124 -6.61 9.41 -5.01
C TYR A 124 -7.84 9.15 -4.14
N ILE A 125 -8.07 9.97 -3.14
CA ILE A 125 -9.06 9.72 -2.10
C ILE A 125 -10.42 10.25 -2.53
N ARG A 126 -11.47 9.41 -2.40
CA ARG A 126 -12.83 9.86 -2.60
C ARG A 126 -13.27 10.81 -1.49
N VAL A 127 -14.32 11.57 -1.72
CA VAL A 127 -14.91 12.42 -0.67
C VAL A 127 -15.31 11.53 0.51
N GLY A 128 -14.86 11.89 1.71
CA GLY A 128 -15.08 11.08 2.92
C GLY A 128 -14.06 9.97 3.14
N GLY A 129 -13.09 9.83 2.24
CA GLY A 129 -12.02 8.86 2.39
C GLY A 129 -10.95 9.31 3.37
N ILE A 130 -9.97 8.44 3.61
CA ILE A 130 -8.94 8.62 4.63
C ILE A 130 -7.55 8.48 4.02
N PHE A 131 -6.64 9.34 4.45
CA PHE A 131 -5.22 9.23 4.16
C PHE A 131 -4.45 8.91 5.43
N ILE A 132 -3.61 7.87 5.39
CA ILE A 132 -2.73 7.51 6.49
C ILE A 132 -1.30 7.45 6.02
N SER A 133 -0.44 8.21 6.71
CA SER A 133 1.00 8.19 6.47
C SER A 133 1.68 7.40 7.59
N TYR A 134 2.52 6.45 7.21
CA TYR A 134 3.36 5.71 8.14
C TYR A 134 4.72 6.39 8.22
N LYS A 135 5.24 6.50 9.43
CA LYS A 135 6.59 7.02 9.64
C LYS A 135 7.22 6.25 10.79
N SER A 136 8.31 5.52 10.53
CA SER A 136 9.14 4.85 11.54
C SER A 136 8.44 4.40 12.83
N GLY A 137 7.46 3.51 12.72
CA GLY A 137 6.74 2.99 13.88
C GLY A 137 5.61 3.87 14.40
N ASN A 138 5.39 5.05 13.82
CA ASN A 138 4.30 5.95 14.15
C ASN A 138 3.34 6.10 12.98
N ILE A 139 2.05 6.26 13.31
CA ILE A 139 1.00 6.49 12.32
C ILE A 139 0.57 7.95 12.42
N GLN A 140 0.49 8.62 11.26
CA GLN A 140 -0.05 9.97 11.14
C GLN A 140 -1.24 9.94 10.19
N ILE A 141 -2.33 10.51 10.64
CA ILE A 141 -3.59 10.54 9.91
C ILE A 141 -3.81 11.91 9.26
#